data_0650719e6cb534702812c981786e9982
#
_entry.id   0650719e6cb534702812c981786e9982
#
_cell.length_a   1.000
_cell.length_b   1.000
_cell.length_c   1.000
_cell.angle_alpha   90.00
_cell.angle_beta   90.00
_cell.angle_gamma   90.00
#
_symmetry.space_group_name_H-M   'P 1'
#
loop_
_entity.id
_entity.type
_entity.pdbx_description
1 polymer ?
#
loop_
_entity_poly.entity_id
_entity_poly.type
_entity_poly.pdbx_seq_one_letter_code
_entity_poly.pdbx_strand_id
1 'polypeptide(L)'
;MRSSGTSAPPGFVTAAGHPVRWGLLSELARGDLAVRELTARLGQPQNLVSYHLGKLRQAALVTARRSSADGRDTYYSLALAHCAGLLSDAGAALHPGLRLAPPSPATSVTGRVLFLCTGNSARSQMAETLLRERTAGAVQAYSAGSRPKPVHPHAVTVMSARGIDLGSARPTHLDEFTGQPFDAVITLCDRVKEVCPDFPGGPRSAHWSIPDPAADPDGLPAFERVADDLAQRIDFLLHTLATPGERAS
;
A
#
# COMPACT_ATOMS: atom_id res chain seq x y z
N MET A 1 42.72 -16.90 21.77
CA MET A 1 42.52 -16.34 20.42
C MET A 1 41.04 -16.44 20.08
N ARG A 2 40.31 -15.36 20.16
CA ARG A 2 38.92 -15.30 19.66
C ARG A 2 39.00 -15.07 18.15
N SER A 3 38.57 -16.05 17.37
CA SER A 3 38.44 -15.93 15.93
C SER A 3 37.47 -14.78 15.65
N SER A 4 37.97 -13.64 15.19
CA SER A 4 37.20 -12.53 14.67
C SER A 4 36.65 -12.91 13.30
N GLY A 5 35.68 -13.83 13.28
CA GLY A 5 34.92 -14.09 12.07
C GLY A 5 34.15 -12.81 11.74
N THR A 6 34.45 -12.19 10.62
CA THR A 6 33.69 -11.07 10.08
C THR A 6 32.25 -11.55 9.90
N SER A 7 31.35 -11.03 10.75
CA SER A 7 29.92 -11.35 10.64
C SER A 7 29.41 -10.87 9.27
N ALA A 8 28.72 -11.74 8.55
CA ALA A 8 28.12 -11.35 7.28
C ALA A 8 27.11 -10.20 7.49
N PRO A 9 27.00 -9.26 6.54
CA PRO A 9 26.00 -8.21 6.62
C PRO A 9 24.58 -8.79 6.76
N PRO A 10 23.69 -8.15 7.54
CA PRO A 10 22.29 -8.56 7.66
C PRO A 10 21.62 -8.72 6.29
N GLY A 11 20.69 -9.66 6.19
CA GLY A 11 20.04 -10.03 4.92
C GLY A 11 19.42 -8.85 4.17
N PHE A 12 18.83 -7.89 4.90
CA PHE A 12 18.29 -6.65 4.29
C PHE A 12 19.40 -5.86 3.58
N VAL A 13 20.53 -5.63 4.25
CA VAL A 13 21.67 -4.85 3.69
C VAL A 13 22.20 -5.52 2.43
N THR A 14 22.37 -6.85 2.47
CA THR A 14 22.83 -7.64 1.32
C THR A 14 21.81 -7.59 0.17
N ALA A 15 20.53 -7.74 0.48
CA ALA A 15 19.47 -7.75 -0.54
C ALA A 15 19.23 -6.37 -1.13
N ALA A 16 19.19 -5.31 -0.32
CA ALA A 16 18.91 -3.94 -0.75
C ALA A 16 20.14 -3.21 -1.31
N GLY A 17 21.35 -3.59 -0.93
CA GLY A 17 22.62 -2.90 -1.21
C GLY A 17 23.10 -2.94 -2.67
N HIS A 18 22.20 -3.05 -3.65
CA HIS A 18 22.50 -2.97 -5.09
C HIS A 18 21.70 -1.82 -5.71
N PRO A 19 22.31 -0.95 -6.53
CA PRO A 19 21.64 0.26 -7.05
C PRO A 19 20.26 0.01 -7.68
N VAL A 20 20.16 -0.99 -8.56
CA VAL A 20 18.89 -1.35 -9.20
C VAL A 20 17.86 -1.85 -8.17
N ARG A 21 18.27 -2.68 -7.22
CA ARG A 21 17.35 -3.18 -6.17
C ARG A 21 16.89 -2.06 -5.25
N TRP A 22 17.79 -1.15 -4.88
CA TRP A 22 17.43 0.05 -4.10
C TRP A 22 16.43 0.92 -4.86
N GLY A 23 16.67 1.19 -6.15
CA GLY A 23 15.74 1.91 -7.01
C GLY A 23 14.37 1.24 -7.09
N LEU A 24 14.31 -0.09 -7.24
CA LEU A 24 13.07 -0.86 -7.22
C LEU A 24 12.31 -0.70 -5.90
N LEU A 25 13.01 -0.84 -4.76
CA LEU A 25 12.40 -0.66 -3.44
C LEU A 25 11.89 0.77 -3.24
N SER A 26 12.64 1.78 -3.70
CA SER A 26 12.26 3.20 -3.61
C SER A 26 11.00 3.52 -4.42
N GLU A 27 10.86 2.95 -5.62
CA GLU A 27 9.65 3.12 -6.43
C GLU A 27 8.45 2.38 -5.80
N LEU A 28 8.66 1.15 -5.32
CA LEU A 28 7.61 0.36 -4.66
C LEU A 28 7.19 0.92 -3.29
N ALA A 29 8.01 1.74 -2.65
CA ALA A 29 7.64 2.46 -1.43
C ALA A 29 6.52 3.50 -1.66
N ARG A 30 6.32 3.93 -2.91
CA ARG A 30 5.28 4.89 -3.29
C ARG A 30 3.94 4.22 -3.65
N GLY A 31 3.96 2.93 -3.96
CA GLY A 31 2.78 2.15 -4.35
C GLY A 31 3.15 0.91 -5.15
N ASP A 32 2.16 0.08 -5.41
CA ASP A 32 2.33 -1.15 -6.16
C ASP A 32 2.48 -0.85 -7.66
N LEU A 33 3.47 -1.46 -8.29
CA LEU A 33 3.81 -1.22 -9.70
C LEU A 33 3.94 -2.53 -10.47
N ALA A 34 3.49 -2.49 -11.72
CA ALA A 34 3.73 -3.56 -12.67
C ALA A 34 5.19 -3.51 -13.19
N VAL A 35 5.70 -4.65 -13.68
CA VAL A 35 7.08 -4.72 -14.22
C VAL A 35 7.32 -3.67 -15.30
N ARG A 36 6.35 -3.45 -16.20
CA ARG A 36 6.45 -2.44 -17.27
C ARG A 36 6.63 -1.03 -16.71
N GLU A 37 5.93 -0.69 -15.61
CA GLU A 37 6.01 0.62 -14.98
C GLU A 37 7.38 0.81 -14.28
N LEU A 38 7.87 -0.23 -13.59
CA LEU A 38 9.20 -0.23 -12.98
C LEU A 38 10.32 -0.10 -14.04
N THR A 39 10.17 -0.79 -15.16
CA THR A 39 11.09 -0.72 -16.30
C THR A 39 11.16 0.71 -16.85
N ALA A 40 10.00 1.35 -17.07
CA ALA A 40 9.92 2.73 -17.57
C ALA A 40 10.51 3.74 -16.57
N ARG A 41 10.17 3.62 -15.26
CA ARG A 41 10.63 4.56 -14.22
C ARG A 41 12.13 4.49 -13.97
N LEU A 42 12.71 3.28 -14.00
CA LEU A 42 14.13 3.09 -13.75
C LEU A 42 15.00 3.21 -15.01
N GLY A 43 14.40 3.26 -16.18
CA GLY A 43 15.12 3.28 -17.45
C GLY A 43 16.01 2.04 -17.65
N GLN A 44 15.61 0.89 -17.07
CA GLN A 44 16.41 -0.34 -17.10
C GLN A 44 15.73 -1.40 -17.99
N PRO A 45 16.50 -2.28 -18.65
CA PRO A 45 15.93 -3.37 -19.45
C PRO A 45 15.04 -4.30 -18.60
N GLN A 46 13.94 -4.77 -19.19
CA GLN A 46 12.95 -5.59 -18.49
C GLN A 46 13.53 -6.89 -17.90
N ASN A 47 14.45 -7.53 -18.59
CA ASN A 47 15.12 -8.75 -18.11
C ASN A 47 15.92 -8.48 -16.82
N LEU A 48 16.61 -7.33 -16.75
CA LEU A 48 17.36 -6.91 -15.56
C LEU A 48 16.42 -6.59 -14.39
N VAL A 49 15.36 -5.83 -14.66
CA VAL A 49 14.32 -5.52 -13.67
C VAL A 49 13.71 -6.81 -13.10
N SER A 50 13.31 -7.75 -13.98
CA SER A 50 12.71 -9.03 -13.59
C SER A 50 13.69 -9.90 -12.75
N TYR A 51 14.98 -9.92 -13.13
CA TYR A 51 16.00 -10.61 -12.35
C TYR A 51 16.13 -10.05 -10.93
N HIS A 52 16.22 -8.72 -10.79
CA HIS A 52 16.36 -8.09 -9.48
C HIS A 52 15.08 -8.17 -8.64
N LEU A 53 13.89 -8.10 -9.24
CA LEU A 53 12.63 -8.38 -8.56
C LEU A 53 12.57 -9.82 -8.04
N GLY A 54 13.07 -10.79 -8.80
CA GLY A 54 13.23 -12.18 -8.35
C GLY A 54 14.11 -12.30 -7.10
N LYS A 55 15.23 -11.56 -7.04
CA LYS A 55 16.12 -11.52 -5.87
C LYS A 55 15.44 -10.86 -4.65
N LEU A 56 14.74 -9.76 -4.85
CA LEU A 56 14.00 -9.09 -3.77
C LEU A 56 12.87 -9.97 -3.24
N ARG A 57 12.17 -10.72 -4.11
CA ARG A 57 11.12 -11.67 -3.71
C ARG A 57 11.70 -12.86 -2.93
N GLN A 58 12.84 -13.40 -3.33
CA GLN A 58 13.54 -14.44 -2.57
C GLN A 58 13.94 -13.97 -1.17
N ALA A 59 14.26 -12.69 -1.00
CA ALA A 59 14.53 -12.05 0.29
C ALA A 59 13.26 -11.59 1.03
N ALA A 60 12.07 -11.91 0.51
CA ALA A 60 10.77 -11.49 1.05
C ALA A 60 10.60 -9.96 1.22
N LEU A 61 11.44 -9.14 0.56
CA LEU A 61 11.32 -7.67 0.61
C LEU A 61 10.18 -7.15 -0.26
N VAL A 62 9.76 -7.92 -1.25
CA VAL A 62 8.61 -7.62 -2.10
C VAL A 62 7.73 -8.84 -2.28
N THR A 63 6.44 -8.60 -2.44
CA THR A 63 5.45 -9.59 -2.86
C THR A 63 5.08 -9.38 -4.32
N ALA A 64 4.44 -10.37 -4.93
CA ALA A 64 4.01 -10.28 -6.32
C ALA A 64 2.61 -10.90 -6.48
N ARG A 65 1.74 -10.23 -7.23
CA ARG A 65 0.38 -10.67 -7.51
C ARG A 65 0.02 -10.43 -8.97
N ARG A 66 -0.66 -11.36 -9.60
CA ARG A 66 -1.22 -11.15 -10.94
C ARG A 66 -2.36 -10.13 -10.92
N SER A 67 -2.41 -9.29 -11.95
CA SER A 67 -3.48 -8.31 -12.14
C SER A 67 -4.85 -8.99 -12.19
N SER A 68 -5.81 -8.40 -11.48
CA SER A 68 -7.21 -8.79 -11.54
C SER A 68 -7.98 -8.12 -12.70
N ALA A 69 -7.34 -7.22 -13.44
CA ALA A 69 -7.95 -6.55 -14.60
C ALA A 69 -7.96 -7.47 -15.81
N ASP A 70 -6.79 -7.94 -16.23
CA ASP A 70 -6.62 -8.76 -17.44
C ASP A 70 -5.72 -9.99 -17.26
N GLY A 71 -5.10 -10.15 -16.07
CA GLY A 71 -4.21 -11.28 -15.77
C GLY A 71 -2.84 -11.24 -16.47
N ARG A 72 -2.56 -10.24 -17.30
CA ARG A 72 -1.30 -10.12 -18.06
C ARG A 72 -0.19 -9.53 -17.22
N ASP A 73 -0.48 -8.47 -16.48
CA ASP A 73 0.49 -7.80 -15.62
C ASP A 73 0.68 -8.54 -14.29
N THR A 74 1.87 -8.41 -13.73
CA THR A 74 2.17 -8.79 -12.35
C THR A 74 2.55 -7.52 -11.60
N TYR A 75 1.78 -7.19 -10.57
CA TYR A 75 2.07 -6.12 -9.65
C TYR A 75 3.00 -6.59 -8.54
N TYR A 76 3.97 -5.76 -8.23
CA TYR A 76 4.87 -5.94 -7.10
C TYR A 76 4.55 -4.91 -6.02
N SER A 77 4.60 -5.35 -4.78
CA SER A 77 4.35 -4.54 -3.58
C SER A 77 5.52 -4.63 -2.62
N LEU A 78 5.90 -3.55 -1.98
CA LEU A 78 6.88 -3.56 -0.91
C LEU A 78 6.30 -4.23 0.34
N ALA A 79 7.00 -5.20 0.92
CA ALA A 79 6.61 -5.85 2.17
C ALA A 79 6.98 -4.94 3.36
N LEU A 80 6.21 -3.84 3.55
CA LEU A 80 6.55 -2.72 4.42
C LEU A 80 6.89 -3.15 5.86
N ALA A 81 6.01 -3.90 6.52
CA ALA A 81 6.26 -4.33 7.90
C ALA A 81 7.48 -5.26 8.01
N HIS A 82 7.67 -6.15 7.03
CA HIS A 82 8.84 -7.03 7.01
C HIS A 82 10.13 -6.22 6.81
N CYS A 83 10.13 -5.28 5.87
CA CYS A 83 11.25 -4.36 5.67
C CYS A 83 11.58 -3.54 6.91
N ALA A 84 10.56 -3.03 7.62
CA ALA A 84 10.74 -2.27 8.86
C ALA A 84 11.40 -3.14 9.95
N GLY A 85 10.95 -4.38 10.13
CA GLY A 85 11.57 -5.34 11.06
C GLY A 85 13.03 -5.61 10.72
N LEU A 86 13.33 -5.93 9.46
CA LEU A 86 14.68 -6.22 9.02
C LEU A 86 15.64 -5.02 9.14
N LEU A 87 15.15 -3.79 8.93
CA LEU A 87 15.92 -2.56 9.14
C LEU A 87 16.23 -2.36 10.63
N SER A 88 15.25 -2.58 11.51
CA SER A 88 15.44 -2.53 12.96
C SER A 88 16.48 -3.55 13.42
N ASP A 89 16.40 -4.78 12.92
CA ASP A 89 17.34 -5.86 13.24
C ASP A 89 18.74 -5.57 12.71
N ALA A 90 18.84 -4.99 11.52
CA ALA A 90 20.13 -4.58 10.94
C ALA A 90 20.81 -3.50 11.79
N GLY A 91 20.06 -2.53 12.29
CA GLY A 91 20.56 -1.53 13.21
C GLY A 91 21.02 -2.16 14.55
N ALA A 92 20.19 -3.01 15.13
CA ALA A 92 20.50 -3.70 16.38
C ALA A 92 21.71 -4.64 16.27
N ALA A 93 21.97 -5.23 15.10
CA ALA A 93 23.14 -6.05 14.85
C ALA A 93 24.46 -5.27 14.87
N LEU A 94 24.42 -3.96 14.56
CA LEU A 94 25.58 -3.08 14.67
C LEU A 94 25.76 -2.60 16.11
N HIS A 95 24.69 -2.13 16.74
CA HIS A 95 24.70 -1.67 18.13
C HIS A 95 23.27 -1.64 18.68
N PRO A 96 23.01 -2.11 19.91
CA PRO A 96 21.66 -2.08 20.51
C PRO A 96 20.95 -0.72 20.45
N GLY A 97 21.72 0.38 20.58
CA GLY A 97 21.21 1.74 20.49
C GLY A 97 20.80 2.20 19.08
N LEU A 98 21.08 1.40 18.04
CA LEU A 98 20.66 1.64 16.66
C LEU A 98 19.41 0.86 16.28
N ARG A 99 18.79 0.16 17.22
CA ARG A 99 17.49 -0.48 17.01
C ARG A 99 16.44 0.61 16.69
N LEU A 100 15.86 0.54 15.50
CA LEU A 100 14.79 1.45 15.12
C LEU A 100 13.53 1.08 15.89
N ALA A 101 12.98 2.01 16.66
CA ALA A 101 11.64 1.86 17.19
C ALA A 101 10.63 2.02 16.04
N PRO A 102 9.50 1.28 16.06
CA PRO A 102 8.41 1.59 15.14
C PRO A 102 8.06 3.07 15.30
N PRO A 103 7.89 3.80 14.20
CA PRO A 103 7.46 5.19 14.31
C PRO A 103 6.10 5.23 15.03
N SER A 104 5.97 6.12 16.02
CA SER A 104 4.67 6.38 16.63
C SER A 104 3.70 6.89 15.57
N PRO A 105 2.41 6.52 15.63
CA PRO A 105 1.42 7.07 14.72
C PRO A 105 1.50 8.60 14.74
N ALA A 106 1.51 9.22 13.57
CA ALA A 106 1.56 10.67 13.47
C ALA A 106 0.25 11.25 14.06
N THR A 107 0.33 11.89 15.22
CA THR A 107 -0.82 12.36 16.00
C THR A 107 -1.46 13.65 15.46
N SER A 108 -0.91 14.27 14.41
CA SER A 108 -1.40 15.54 13.85
C SER A 108 -1.42 15.55 12.32
N VAL A 109 -1.93 14.47 11.73
CA VAL A 109 -2.11 14.40 10.27
C VAL A 109 -3.48 14.94 9.91
N THR A 110 -3.52 15.89 8.99
CA THR A 110 -4.76 16.39 8.39
C THR A 110 -4.67 16.24 6.87
N GLY A 111 -5.80 16.30 6.19
CA GLY A 111 -5.85 16.23 4.73
C GLY A 111 -7.08 15.50 4.23
N ARG A 112 -7.19 15.42 2.90
CA ARG A 112 -8.27 14.74 2.18
C ARG A 112 -7.72 13.56 1.40
N VAL A 113 -8.20 12.37 1.69
CA VAL A 113 -7.77 11.13 1.03
C VAL A 113 -8.95 10.43 0.38
N LEU A 114 -8.81 10.05 -0.88
CA LEU A 114 -9.82 9.32 -1.64
C LEU A 114 -9.32 7.90 -1.96
N PHE A 115 -10.11 6.91 -1.56
CA PHE A 115 -9.89 5.51 -1.90
C PHE A 115 -10.82 5.05 -3.01
N LEU A 116 -10.29 4.47 -4.07
CA LEU A 116 -11.04 4.04 -5.24
C LEU A 116 -10.96 2.53 -5.46
N CYS A 117 -12.11 1.90 -5.69
CA CYS A 117 -12.17 0.53 -6.22
C CYS A 117 -13.33 0.42 -7.22
N THR A 118 -13.52 -0.72 -7.88
CA THR A 118 -14.59 -0.85 -8.88
C THR A 118 -15.97 -0.73 -8.24
N GLY A 119 -16.25 -1.48 -7.17
CA GLY A 119 -17.60 -1.62 -6.63
C GLY A 119 -17.94 -0.68 -5.47
N ASN A 120 -16.98 0.00 -4.85
CA ASN A 120 -17.17 0.75 -3.59
C ASN A 120 -18.00 -0.04 -2.55
N SER A 121 -17.84 -1.36 -2.54
CA SER A 121 -18.66 -2.28 -1.73
C SER A 121 -17.88 -2.99 -0.61
N ALA A 122 -16.54 -2.99 -0.68
CA ALA A 122 -15.68 -3.62 0.31
C ALA A 122 -14.38 -2.81 0.49
N ARG A 123 -13.34 -3.06 -0.36
CA ARG A 123 -11.99 -2.52 -0.18
C ARG A 123 -11.93 -1.03 0.14
N SER A 124 -12.54 -0.19 -0.69
CA SER A 124 -12.50 1.26 -0.49
C SER A 124 -13.34 1.75 0.69
N GLN A 125 -14.47 1.09 0.98
CA GLN A 125 -15.27 1.37 2.17
C GLN A 125 -14.52 1.01 3.47
N MET A 126 -13.88 -0.16 3.49
CA MET A 126 -13.03 -0.57 4.62
C MET A 126 -11.84 0.39 4.79
N ALA A 127 -11.16 0.79 3.70
CA ALA A 127 -10.03 1.70 3.76
C ALA A 127 -10.43 3.10 4.28
N GLU A 128 -11.55 3.64 3.81
CA GLU A 128 -12.11 4.92 4.27
C GLU A 128 -12.34 4.91 5.78
N THR A 129 -13.05 3.89 6.27
CA THR A 129 -13.40 3.81 7.68
C THR A 129 -12.20 3.51 8.58
N LEU A 130 -11.26 2.66 8.12
CA LEU A 130 -10.00 2.44 8.83
C LEU A 130 -9.18 3.72 8.98
N LEU A 131 -9.05 4.51 7.91
CA LEU A 131 -8.30 5.78 7.99
C LEU A 131 -9.00 6.79 8.90
N ARG A 132 -10.32 6.88 8.81
CA ARG A 132 -11.11 7.76 9.69
C ARG A 132 -10.95 7.39 11.16
N GLU A 133 -11.01 6.10 11.48
CA GLU A 133 -10.83 5.60 12.85
C GLU A 133 -9.41 5.85 13.36
N ARG A 134 -8.39 5.52 12.57
CA ARG A 134 -6.97 5.72 12.93
C ARG A 134 -6.59 7.16 13.22
N THR A 135 -7.30 8.11 12.62
CA THR A 135 -7.03 9.54 12.77
C THR A 135 -8.05 10.26 13.63
N ALA A 136 -9.00 9.54 14.24
CA ALA A 136 -10.14 10.11 14.96
C ALA A 136 -10.85 11.20 14.14
N GLY A 137 -10.92 11.02 12.81
CA GLY A 137 -11.54 11.96 11.87
C GLY A 137 -10.69 13.18 11.47
N ALA A 138 -9.44 13.29 11.96
CA ALA A 138 -8.56 14.40 11.58
C ALA A 138 -8.21 14.41 10.08
N VAL A 139 -8.11 13.22 9.46
CA VAL A 139 -8.04 13.07 8.01
C VAL A 139 -9.44 12.84 7.46
N GLN A 140 -9.84 13.66 6.49
CA GLN A 140 -11.09 13.49 5.77
C GLN A 140 -10.92 12.36 4.74
N ALA A 141 -11.39 11.18 5.10
CA ALA A 141 -11.34 10.01 4.25
C ALA A 141 -12.64 9.88 3.44
N TYR A 142 -12.50 9.55 2.17
CA TYR A 142 -13.59 9.32 1.22
C TYR A 142 -13.34 8.04 0.44
N SER A 143 -14.43 7.45 -0.07
CA SER A 143 -14.32 6.31 -0.98
C SER A 143 -15.31 6.38 -2.12
N ALA A 144 -14.93 5.85 -3.28
CA ALA A 144 -15.82 5.76 -4.44
C ALA A 144 -15.51 4.55 -5.33
N GLY A 145 -16.39 4.31 -6.28
CA GLY A 145 -16.24 3.24 -7.26
C GLY A 145 -16.67 3.66 -8.66
N SER A 146 -16.11 3.01 -9.69
CA SER A 146 -16.54 3.19 -11.07
C SER A 146 -17.87 2.49 -11.40
N ARG A 147 -18.30 1.56 -10.56
CA ARG A 147 -19.56 0.82 -10.67
C ARG A 147 -20.07 0.45 -9.27
N PRO A 148 -20.61 1.42 -8.52
CA PRO A 148 -21.03 1.20 -7.13
C PRO A 148 -22.02 0.05 -7.00
N LYS A 149 -21.87 -0.72 -5.92
CA LYS A 149 -22.73 -1.85 -5.53
C LYS A 149 -23.03 -1.72 -4.03
N PRO A 150 -24.10 -2.34 -3.51
CA PRO A 150 -24.35 -2.41 -2.08
C PRO A 150 -23.12 -2.91 -1.30
N VAL A 151 -22.93 -2.38 -0.09
CA VAL A 151 -21.83 -2.80 0.78
C VAL A 151 -21.92 -4.31 1.04
N HIS A 152 -20.80 -4.99 0.94
CA HIS A 152 -20.76 -6.45 1.06
C HIS A 152 -20.95 -6.86 2.54
N PRO A 153 -21.84 -7.85 2.84
CA PRO A 153 -22.11 -8.26 4.21
C PRO A 153 -20.85 -8.67 4.99
N HIS A 154 -19.90 -9.39 4.37
CA HIS A 154 -18.64 -9.76 5.02
C HIS A 154 -17.77 -8.55 5.35
N ALA A 155 -17.80 -7.47 4.55
CA ALA A 155 -17.11 -6.23 4.92
C ALA A 155 -17.71 -5.61 6.19
N VAL A 156 -19.04 -5.59 6.29
CA VAL A 156 -19.73 -5.14 7.50
C VAL A 156 -19.33 -5.98 8.70
N THR A 157 -19.38 -7.31 8.58
CA THR A 157 -19.02 -8.25 9.66
C THR A 157 -17.59 -8.04 10.14
N VAL A 158 -16.63 -7.99 9.21
CA VAL A 158 -15.19 -7.85 9.54
C VAL A 158 -14.89 -6.51 10.20
N MET A 159 -15.53 -5.43 9.74
CA MET A 159 -15.32 -4.10 10.33
C MET A 159 -16.01 -3.97 11.69
N SER A 160 -17.20 -4.55 11.84
CA SER A 160 -17.89 -4.60 13.14
C SER A 160 -17.09 -5.37 14.19
N ALA A 161 -16.42 -6.47 13.82
CA ALA A 161 -15.52 -7.21 14.73
C ALA A 161 -14.31 -6.36 15.18
N ARG A 162 -13.98 -5.31 14.46
CA ARG A 162 -12.94 -4.32 14.79
C ARG A 162 -13.49 -3.06 15.49
N GLY A 163 -14.76 -3.06 15.85
CA GLY A 163 -15.43 -1.92 16.47
C GLY A 163 -15.79 -0.79 15.52
N ILE A 164 -15.75 -1.02 14.20
CA ILE A 164 -16.02 -0.02 13.18
C ILE A 164 -17.36 -0.32 12.48
N ASP A 165 -18.29 0.63 12.51
CA ASP A 165 -19.59 0.49 11.87
C ASP A 165 -19.54 0.89 10.39
N LEU A 166 -19.89 -0.04 9.50
CA LEU A 166 -20.13 0.16 8.08
C LEU A 166 -21.63 0.20 7.72
N GLY A 167 -22.53 0.07 8.69
CA GLY A 167 -23.97 -0.03 8.41
C GLY A 167 -24.57 1.22 7.78
N SER A 168 -23.98 2.38 8.01
CA SER A 168 -24.38 3.67 7.42
C SER A 168 -23.61 4.02 6.12
N ALA A 169 -22.70 3.18 5.69
CA ALA A 169 -21.85 3.45 4.52
C ALA A 169 -22.67 3.43 3.22
N ARG A 170 -22.50 4.46 2.40
CA ARG A 170 -23.15 4.58 1.09
C ARG A 170 -22.14 4.38 -0.03
N PRO A 171 -22.40 3.44 -0.94
CA PRO A 171 -21.64 3.34 -2.17
C PRO A 171 -21.81 4.63 -3.01
N THR A 172 -20.69 5.19 -3.42
CA THR A 172 -20.60 6.47 -4.13
C THR A 172 -19.92 6.27 -5.48
N HIS A 173 -20.43 6.93 -6.53
CA HIS A 173 -19.79 6.91 -7.84
C HIS A 173 -18.61 7.88 -7.87
N LEU A 174 -17.54 7.51 -8.57
CA LEU A 174 -16.32 8.32 -8.62
C LEU A 174 -16.55 9.71 -9.25
N ASP A 175 -17.54 9.87 -10.10
CA ASP A 175 -17.90 11.16 -10.72
C ASP A 175 -18.33 12.22 -9.70
N GLU A 176 -18.82 11.81 -8.51
CA GLU A 176 -19.17 12.74 -7.44
C GLU A 176 -17.95 13.48 -6.87
N PHE A 177 -16.76 12.93 -7.09
CA PHE A 177 -15.49 13.50 -6.63
C PHE A 177 -14.65 14.14 -7.75
N THR A 178 -15.08 14.00 -9.01
CA THR A 178 -14.41 14.62 -10.15
C THR A 178 -14.39 16.15 -9.98
N GLY A 179 -13.21 16.75 -10.13
CA GLY A 179 -13.03 18.19 -9.93
C GLY A 179 -12.81 18.62 -8.47
N GLN A 180 -12.89 17.72 -7.49
CA GLN A 180 -12.57 18.04 -6.10
C GLN A 180 -11.07 17.82 -5.81
N PRO A 181 -10.41 18.72 -5.03
CA PRO A 181 -9.02 18.54 -4.67
C PRO A 181 -8.86 17.51 -3.54
N PHE A 182 -7.81 16.69 -3.63
CA PHE A 182 -7.39 15.74 -2.62
C PHE A 182 -5.88 15.87 -2.39
N ASP A 183 -5.40 15.52 -1.20
CA ASP A 183 -3.98 15.41 -0.90
C ASP A 183 -3.42 14.06 -1.36
N ALA A 184 -4.26 13.01 -1.31
CA ALA A 184 -3.91 11.69 -1.84
C ALA A 184 -5.12 11.00 -2.49
N VAL A 185 -4.87 10.31 -3.60
CA VAL A 185 -5.83 9.43 -4.28
C VAL A 185 -5.22 8.04 -4.41
N ILE A 186 -5.89 7.03 -3.86
CA ILE A 186 -5.37 5.66 -3.77
C ILE A 186 -6.33 4.71 -4.46
N THR A 187 -5.88 4.11 -5.55
CA THR A 187 -6.63 3.07 -6.25
C THR A 187 -6.35 1.70 -5.63
N LEU A 188 -7.41 0.96 -5.27
CA LEU A 188 -7.33 -0.31 -4.53
C LEU A 188 -7.57 -1.56 -5.39
N CYS A 189 -7.82 -1.40 -6.66
CA CYS A 189 -7.91 -2.53 -7.60
C CYS A 189 -7.41 -2.13 -8.98
N ASP A 190 -6.87 -3.11 -9.68
CA ASP A 190 -6.21 -2.89 -10.97
C ASP A 190 -7.15 -2.32 -12.03
N ARG A 191 -8.45 -2.73 -12.01
CA ARG A 191 -9.45 -2.23 -12.95
C ARG A 191 -9.76 -0.75 -12.79
N VAL A 192 -9.88 -0.24 -11.55
CA VAL A 192 -10.16 1.18 -11.34
C VAL A 192 -8.94 2.03 -11.63
N LYS A 193 -7.73 1.49 -11.51
CA LYS A 193 -6.49 2.18 -11.90
C LYS A 193 -6.51 2.61 -13.38
N GLU A 194 -7.07 1.76 -14.26
CA GLU A 194 -7.12 1.99 -15.71
C GLU A 194 -8.12 3.11 -16.09
N VAL A 195 -9.13 3.35 -15.26
CA VAL A 195 -10.21 4.34 -15.53
C VAL A 195 -10.22 5.49 -14.55
N CYS A 196 -9.18 5.60 -13.70
CA CYS A 196 -9.07 6.64 -12.71
C CYS A 196 -8.89 8.00 -13.42
N PRO A 197 -9.77 8.98 -13.18
CA PRO A 197 -9.62 10.31 -13.76
C PRO A 197 -8.47 11.07 -13.08
N ASP A 198 -7.99 12.11 -13.75
CA ASP A 198 -7.09 13.08 -13.14
C ASP A 198 -7.86 13.96 -12.13
N PHE A 199 -7.24 14.18 -10.98
CA PHE A 199 -7.79 15.06 -9.95
C PHE A 199 -7.03 16.39 -9.88
N PRO A 200 -7.73 17.53 -9.66
CA PRO A 200 -7.10 18.83 -9.60
C PRO A 200 -6.13 18.93 -8.40
N GLY A 201 -5.10 19.76 -8.57
CA GLY A 201 -4.11 20.01 -7.51
C GLY A 201 -2.95 19.02 -7.46
N GLY A 202 -2.90 18.03 -8.38
CA GLY A 202 -1.81 17.06 -8.44
C GLY A 202 -1.67 16.23 -7.14
N PRO A 203 -2.73 15.51 -6.72
CA PRO A 203 -2.67 14.73 -5.48
C PRO A 203 -1.56 13.68 -5.55
N ARG A 204 -1.06 13.26 -4.41
CA ARG A 204 -0.22 12.05 -4.35
C ARG A 204 -1.04 10.86 -4.82
N SER A 205 -0.66 10.28 -5.95
CA SER A 205 -1.36 9.12 -6.52
C SER A 205 -0.59 7.85 -6.19
N ALA A 206 -1.27 6.89 -5.58
CA ALA A 206 -0.74 5.56 -5.31
C ALA A 206 -1.70 4.48 -5.78
N HIS A 207 -1.15 3.34 -6.16
CA HIS A 207 -1.93 2.13 -6.42
C HIS A 207 -1.57 1.06 -5.39
N TRP A 208 -2.60 0.50 -4.75
CA TRP A 208 -2.49 -0.69 -3.92
C TRP A 208 -3.25 -1.82 -4.62
N SER A 209 -2.51 -2.79 -5.14
CA SER A 209 -3.08 -3.92 -5.87
C SER A 209 -3.68 -4.95 -4.90
N ILE A 210 -4.83 -4.62 -4.31
CA ILE A 210 -5.52 -5.45 -3.31
C ILE A 210 -6.41 -6.49 -4.02
N PRO A 211 -6.30 -7.79 -3.70
CA PRO A 211 -7.18 -8.81 -4.25
C PRO A 211 -8.66 -8.51 -3.94
N ASP A 212 -9.56 -9.00 -4.79
CA ASP A 212 -10.99 -8.85 -4.53
C ASP A 212 -11.46 -9.93 -3.55
N PRO A 213 -11.78 -9.58 -2.28
CA PRO A 213 -12.18 -10.58 -1.30
C PRO A 213 -13.54 -11.22 -1.63
N ALA A 214 -14.39 -10.54 -2.43
CA ALA A 214 -15.68 -11.11 -2.83
C ALA A 214 -15.55 -12.20 -3.91
N ALA A 215 -14.41 -12.29 -4.59
CA ALA A 215 -14.11 -13.32 -5.57
C ALA A 215 -13.26 -14.47 -4.98
N ASP A 216 -12.84 -14.36 -3.73
CA ASP A 216 -12.01 -15.36 -3.05
C ASP A 216 -12.92 -16.45 -2.44
N PRO A 217 -12.67 -17.75 -2.73
CA PRO A 217 -13.48 -18.84 -2.20
C PRO A 217 -13.44 -18.98 -0.68
N ASP A 218 -12.44 -18.43 -0.01
CA ASP A 218 -12.34 -18.45 1.46
C ASP A 218 -13.45 -17.64 2.15
N GLY A 219 -14.16 -16.74 1.42
CA GLY A 219 -15.24 -15.96 1.99
C GLY A 219 -14.79 -15.00 3.08
N LEU A 220 -15.35 -15.09 4.30
CA LEU A 220 -15.06 -14.16 5.39
C LEU A 220 -13.55 -14.02 5.72
N PRO A 221 -12.74 -15.08 5.82
CA PRO A 221 -11.28 -14.97 6.00
C PRO A 221 -10.56 -14.13 4.95
N ALA A 222 -11.04 -14.09 3.71
CA ALA A 222 -10.45 -13.22 2.68
C ALA A 222 -10.68 -11.74 2.97
N PHE A 223 -11.84 -11.38 3.51
CA PHE A 223 -12.13 -10.02 3.95
C PHE A 223 -11.30 -9.62 5.17
N GLU A 224 -11.04 -10.55 6.09
CA GLU A 224 -10.15 -10.32 7.23
C GLU A 224 -8.72 -10.00 6.76
N ARG A 225 -8.16 -10.82 5.86
CA ARG A 225 -6.83 -10.58 5.27
C ARG A 225 -6.74 -9.24 4.56
N VAL A 226 -7.78 -8.85 3.83
CA VAL A 226 -7.82 -7.56 3.13
C VAL A 226 -7.92 -6.41 4.12
N ALA A 227 -8.69 -6.53 5.18
CA ALA A 227 -8.79 -5.52 6.23
C ALA A 227 -7.44 -5.31 6.96
N ASP A 228 -6.70 -6.41 7.22
CA ASP A 228 -5.39 -6.35 7.86
C ASP A 228 -4.33 -5.72 6.93
N ASP A 229 -4.32 -6.06 5.64
CA ASP A 229 -3.42 -5.44 4.65
C ASP A 229 -3.71 -3.94 4.51
N LEU A 230 -5.00 -3.56 4.43
CA LEU A 230 -5.41 -2.14 4.38
C LEU A 230 -4.99 -1.39 5.64
N ALA A 231 -5.22 -1.96 6.83
CA ALA A 231 -4.83 -1.34 8.10
C ALA A 231 -3.32 -1.09 8.15
N GLN A 232 -2.51 -2.08 7.76
CA GLN A 232 -1.06 -1.95 7.71
C GLN A 232 -0.62 -0.85 6.72
N ARG A 233 -1.17 -0.83 5.49
CA ARG A 233 -0.84 0.19 4.48
C ARG A 233 -1.24 1.59 4.92
N ILE A 234 -2.36 1.72 5.62
CA ILE A 234 -2.83 2.98 6.18
C ILE A 234 -1.87 3.49 7.26
N ASP A 235 -1.37 2.62 8.14
CA ASP A 235 -0.38 3.00 9.13
C ASP A 235 0.88 3.62 8.48
N PHE A 236 1.38 3.05 7.39
CA PHE A 236 2.50 3.62 6.63
C PHE A 236 2.12 4.89 5.83
N LEU A 237 0.88 4.95 5.31
CA LEU A 237 0.37 6.14 4.62
C LEU A 237 0.39 7.37 5.54
N LEU A 238 0.00 7.22 6.80
CA LEU A 238 -0.03 8.32 7.76
C LEU A 238 1.33 9.00 7.91
N HIS A 239 2.44 8.26 7.83
CA HIS A 239 3.78 8.84 7.86
C HIS A 239 4.09 9.68 6.62
N THR A 240 3.59 9.26 5.46
CA THR A 240 3.79 10.03 4.21
C THR A 240 2.91 11.27 4.14
N LEU A 241 1.73 11.25 4.76
CA LEU A 241 0.84 12.42 4.86
C LEU A 241 1.38 13.44 5.88
N ALA A 242 2.03 13.00 6.95
CA ALA A 242 2.62 13.86 7.97
C ALA A 242 3.85 14.63 7.46
N THR A 243 4.54 14.11 6.46
CA THR A 243 5.71 14.78 5.88
C THR A 243 5.22 15.80 4.85
N PRO A 244 5.52 17.12 5.00
CA PRO A 244 5.21 18.11 3.98
C PRO A 244 5.87 17.68 2.67
N GLY A 245 5.06 17.30 1.69
CA GLY A 245 5.57 16.68 0.49
C GLY A 245 6.31 17.64 -0.40
N GLU A 246 7.41 17.21 -1.00
CA GLU A 246 7.79 17.65 -2.32
C GLU A 246 6.57 17.44 -3.25
N ARG A 247 5.83 18.51 -3.49
CA ARG A 247 4.84 18.55 -4.55
C ARG A 247 5.62 18.34 -5.84
N ALA A 248 5.27 17.32 -6.60
CA ALA A 248 5.87 17.10 -7.91
C ALA A 248 5.75 18.40 -8.72
N SER A 249 6.89 19.03 -8.95
CA SER A 249 7.08 20.17 -9.85
C SER A 249 7.16 19.69 -11.30
#